data_c5c5c440eaea8907f05d8130997ca77d
#
_entry.id   c5c5c440eaea8907f05d8130997ca77d
#
_cell.length_a   1.000
_cell.length_b   1.000
_cell.length_c   1.000
_cell.angle_alpha   90.00
_cell.angle_beta   90.00
_cell.angle_gamma   90.00
#
_symmetry.space_group_name_H-M   'P 1'
#
loop_
_entity.id
_entity.type
_entity.pdbx_description
1 polymer ?
#
loop_
_entity_poly.entity_id
_entity_poly.type
_entity_poly.pdbx_seq_one_letter_code
_entity_poly.pdbx_strand_id
1 'polypeptide(L)'
;MISIITAYYNRKKLFIETLKSIAKSTYKDFEFIVVDDASCKEERIEDLKVDFPFLKVIRIETKNKWYVNPCVPFNIGIKKAIGDIIVLQNPECIHVHDVLKYMAKTVNDKNYITLSAYSVDEMITKHIPDLVNVGNLLTYFKLLPQQYVTNYVGWYNHSVYAPTHFHFCAGITKKNMDILKGFDESYADGLGYDDAEFVYRVKKLGLKMRISNKVSVIHQWHPKVYNVHKDGYRQLYVKNRNLFERVVKENKNEKN
;
A
#
# COMPACT_ATOMS: atom_id res chain seq x y z
N MET A 1 -10.49 -10.08 13.22
CA MET A 1 -10.38 -8.62 13.01
C MET A 1 -9.36 -8.31 11.93
N ILE A 2 -9.48 -7.17 11.20
CA ILE A 2 -8.51 -6.68 10.21
C ILE A 2 -7.78 -5.45 10.75
N SER A 3 -6.45 -5.41 10.64
CA SER A 3 -5.67 -4.17 10.79
C SER A 3 -5.19 -3.70 9.41
N ILE A 4 -5.70 -2.56 8.95
CA ILE A 4 -5.18 -1.87 7.77
C ILE A 4 -3.99 -1.03 8.22
N ILE A 5 -2.90 -1.05 7.46
CA ILE A 5 -1.67 -0.31 7.77
C ILE A 5 -1.24 0.49 6.56
N THR A 6 -0.91 1.75 6.78
CA THR A 6 -0.36 2.64 5.75
C THR A 6 0.74 3.54 6.28
N ALA A 7 1.74 3.79 5.45
CA ALA A 7 2.70 4.88 5.61
C ALA A 7 2.14 6.13 4.92
N TYR A 8 1.94 7.20 5.67
CA TYR A 8 1.30 8.42 5.18
C TYR A 8 2.28 9.59 5.19
N TYR A 9 2.30 10.39 4.12
CA TYR A 9 3.08 11.62 4.05
C TYR A 9 2.44 12.66 3.12
N ASN A 10 2.07 13.84 3.65
CA ASN A 10 1.65 15.04 2.91
C ASN A 10 0.65 14.80 1.76
N ARG A 11 -0.51 14.16 2.03
CA ARG A 11 -1.55 13.93 1.01
C ARG A 11 -2.97 13.84 1.59
N LYS A 12 -3.30 14.76 2.52
CA LYS A 12 -4.55 14.74 3.29
C LYS A 12 -5.80 14.68 2.41
N LYS A 13 -5.86 15.45 1.32
CA LYS A 13 -7.01 15.46 0.39
C LYS A 13 -7.25 14.08 -0.22
N LEU A 14 -6.21 13.42 -0.71
CA LEU A 14 -6.31 12.08 -1.30
C LEU A 14 -6.70 11.04 -0.25
N PHE A 15 -6.13 11.17 0.94
CA PHE A 15 -6.39 10.26 2.05
C PHE A 15 -7.83 10.33 2.56
N ILE A 16 -8.46 11.51 2.57
CA ILE A 16 -9.87 11.66 2.92
C ILE A 16 -10.77 10.81 2.00
N GLU A 17 -10.52 10.80 0.69
CA GLU A 17 -11.31 9.99 -0.25
C GLU A 17 -11.07 8.48 -0.04
N THR A 18 -9.84 8.11 0.31
CA THR A 18 -9.54 6.73 0.75
C THR A 18 -10.36 6.35 1.99
N LEU A 19 -10.38 7.19 3.03
CA LEU A 19 -11.14 6.94 4.25
C LEU A 19 -12.64 6.84 4.00
N LYS A 20 -13.22 7.73 3.16
CA LYS A 20 -14.62 7.67 2.75
C LYS A 20 -14.96 6.33 2.06
N SER A 21 -14.06 5.83 1.22
CA SER A 21 -14.27 4.55 0.53
C SER A 21 -14.23 3.36 1.50
N ILE A 22 -13.32 3.36 2.46
CA ILE A 22 -13.17 2.34 3.49
C ILE A 22 -14.39 2.34 4.43
N ALA A 23 -14.89 3.51 4.82
CA ALA A 23 -16.07 3.65 5.69
C ALA A 23 -17.34 2.98 5.10
N LYS A 24 -17.41 2.85 3.75
CA LYS A 24 -18.51 2.16 3.03
C LYS A 24 -18.46 0.64 3.15
N SER A 25 -17.35 0.04 3.65
CA SER A 25 -17.28 -1.41 3.81
C SER A 25 -18.40 -1.95 4.69
N THR A 26 -18.97 -3.10 4.30
CA THR A 26 -19.95 -3.83 5.13
C THR A 26 -19.28 -4.65 6.24
N TYR A 27 -17.99 -4.89 6.16
CA TYR A 27 -17.20 -5.50 7.23
C TYR A 27 -16.74 -4.42 8.21
N LYS A 28 -17.14 -4.50 9.48
CA LYS A 28 -16.95 -3.45 10.48
C LYS A 28 -15.90 -3.77 11.55
N ASP A 29 -15.44 -5.02 11.64
CA ASP A 29 -14.44 -5.45 12.64
C ASP A 29 -13.01 -5.16 12.15
N PHE A 30 -12.64 -3.87 12.07
CA PHE A 30 -11.32 -3.43 11.61
C PHE A 30 -10.84 -2.16 12.31
N GLU A 31 -9.54 -1.96 12.28
CA GLU A 31 -8.84 -0.72 12.61
C GLU A 31 -8.02 -0.25 11.41
N PHE A 32 -7.75 1.06 11.32
CA PHE A 32 -6.84 1.62 10.34
C PHE A 32 -5.69 2.35 11.03
N ILE A 33 -4.52 1.74 11.04
CA ILE A 33 -3.30 2.28 11.62
C ILE A 33 -2.56 3.05 10.54
N VAL A 34 -2.47 4.37 10.73
CA VAL A 34 -1.77 5.29 9.85
C VAL A 34 -0.52 5.78 10.55
N VAL A 35 0.62 5.49 9.98
CA VAL A 35 1.89 6.03 10.45
C VAL A 35 2.22 7.28 9.64
N ASP A 36 2.01 8.45 10.26
CA ASP A 36 2.31 9.74 9.66
C ASP A 36 3.82 9.99 9.71
N ASP A 37 4.42 9.91 8.56
CA ASP A 37 5.85 9.94 8.32
C ASP A 37 6.41 11.38 8.28
N ALA A 38 6.17 12.13 9.35
CA ALA A 38 6.61 13.52 9.55
C ALA A 38 5.98 14.52 8.55
N SER A 39 4.67 14.43 8.31
CA SER A 39 3.94 15.40 7.51
C SER A 39 3.99 16.82 8.10
N CYS A 40 3.95 17.84 7.23
CA CYS A 40 3.84 19.24 7.64
C CYS A 40 2.52 19.49 8.40
N LYS A 41 2.43 20.62 9.10
CA LYS A 41 1.33 20.91 10.01
C LYS A 41 -0.04 20.89 9.30
N GLU A 42 -0.10 21.40 8.09
CA GLU A 42 -1.32 21.54 7.28
C GLU A 42 -1.83 20.19 6.77
N GLU A 43 -0.93 19.22 6.63
CA GLU A 43 -1.24 17.88 6.12
C GLU A 43 -1.44 16.84 7.23
N ARG A 44 -1.45 17.26 8.50
CA ARG A 44 -1.76 16.40 9.65
C ARG A 44 -3.18 15.89 9.61
N ILE A 45 -3.40 14.68 10.11
CA ILE A 45 -4.64 13.92 9.94
C ILE A 45 -5.32 13.52 11.26
N GLU A 46 -4.84 13.99 12.41
CA GLU A 46 -5.42 13.64 13.72
C GLU A 46 -6.86 14.13 13.86
N ASP A 47 -7.21 15.24 13.23
CA ASP A 47 -8.56 15.80 13.18
C ASP A 47 -9.57 14.88 12.47
N LEU A 48 -9.10 14.08 11.52
CA LEU A 48 -9.96 13.14 10.78
C LEU A 48 -10.52 12.00 11.65
N LYS A 49 -10.00 11.80 12.86
CA LYS A 49 -10.54 10.79 13.81
C LYS A 49 -11.98 11.08 14.22
N VAL A 50 -12.43 12.33 14.16
CA VAL A 50 -13.80 12.73 14.49
C VAL A 50 -14.78 12.09 13.49
N ASP A 51 -14.46 12.15 12.21
CA ASP A 51 -15.31 11.62 11.13
C ASP A 51 -15.07 10.13 10.87
N PHE A 52 -13.86 9.64 11.20
CA PHE A 52 -13.42 8.26 10.96
C PHE A 52 -12.89 7.61 12.26
N PRO A 53 -13.76 7.18 13.18
CA PRO A 53 -13.37 6.68 14.51
C PRO A 53 -12.55 5.37 14.49
N PHE A 54 -12.51 4.66 13.35
CA PHE A 54 -11.65 3.50 13.15
C PHE A 54 -10.16 3.89 12.89
N LEU A 55 -9.85 5.19 12.73
CA LEU A 55 -8.52 5.70 12.43
C LEU A 55 -7.66 5.78 13.69
N LYS A 56 -6.47 5.17 13.62
CA LYS A 56 -5.41 5.27 14.64
C LYS A 56 -4.18 5.91 14.02
N VAL A 57 -3.83 7.12 14.44
CA VAL A 57 -2.67 7.86 13.92
C VAL A 57 -1.48 7.72 14.85
N ILE A 58 -0.35 7.32 14.29
CA ILE A 58 0.97 7.31 14.94
C ILE A 58 1.82 8.32 14.21
N ARG A 59 2.24 9.37 14.89
CA ARG A 59 3.08 10.41 14.30
C ARG A 59 4.56 10.13 14.52
N ILE A 60 5.34 10.25 13.46
CA ILE A 60 6.81 10.31 13.52
C ILE A 60 7.20 11.78 13.50
N GLU A 61 7.97 12.20 14.49
CA GLU A 61 8.52 13.56 14.52
C GLU A 61 9.70 13.67 13.53
N THR A 62 9.83 14.80 12.86
CA THR A 62 10.88 15.04 11.84
C THR A 62 12.29 14.71 12.37
N LYS A 63 12.58 15.03 13.63
CA LYS A 63 13.86 14.72 14.28
C LYS A 63 14.17 13.22 14.41
N ASN A 64 13.16 12.37 14.33
CA ASN A 64 13.27 10.91 14.43
C ASN A 64 13.29 10.23 13.05
N LYS A 65 13.16 10.99 11.96
CA LYS A 65 13.16 10.46 10.59
C LYS A 65 14.59 10.42 10.04
N TRP A 66 15.22 9.27 10.15
CA TRP A 66 16.57 8.99 9.63
C TRP A 66 16.59 8.27 8.29
N TYR A 67 15.44 7.85 7.80
CA TYR A 67 15.22 7.02 6.62
C TYR A 67 14.48 7.80 5.52
N VAL A 68 14.43 7.22 4.32
CA VAL A 68 13.67 7.75 3.18
C VAL A 68 12.64 6.75 2.64
N ASN A 69 12.80 5.46 2.92
CA ASN A 69 11.93 4.38 2.43
C ASN A 69 10.76 4.15 3.40
N PRO A 70 9.54 3.88 2.92
CA PRO A 70 8.36 3.64 3.76
C PRO A 70 8.39 2.32 4.55
N CYS A 71 9.39 1.46 4.38
CA CYS A 71 9.52 0.21 5.14
C CYS A 71 9.51 0.44 6.66
N VAL A 72 10.14 1.51 7.15
CA VAL A 72 10.16 1.85 8.58
C VAL A 72 8.77 2.21 9.12
N PRO A 73 8.03 3.19 8.57
CA PRO A 73 6.68 3.47 9.03
C PRO A 73 5.72 2.28 8.87
N PHE A 74 5.82 1.47 7.82
CA PHE A 74 5.04 0.23 7.75
C PHE A 74 5.34 -0.70 8.93
N ASN A 75 6.61 -0.92 9.29
CA ASN A 75 6.98 -1.76 10.42
C ASN A 75 6.48 -1.23 11.77
N ILE A 76 6.47 0.09 11.95
CA ILE A 76 5.88 0.72 13.14
C ILE A 76 4.39 0.38 13.23
N GLY A 77 3.66 0.48 12.11
CA GLY A 77 2.25 0.12 12.04
C GLY A 77 1.99 -1.37 12.27
N ILE A 78 2.80 -2.25 11.65
CA ILE A 78 2.72 -3.71 11.82
C ILE A 78 2.87 -4.12 13.29
N LYS A 79 3.82 -3.53 14.01
CA LYS A 79 4.04 -3.79 15.45
C LYS A 79 2.87 -3.37 16.34
N LYS A 80 2.01 -2.44 15.87
CA LYS A 80 0.84 -1.95 16.62
C LYS A 80 -0.47 -2.64 16.23
N ALA A 81 -0.45 -3.44 15.18
CA ALA A 81 -1.61 -4.15 14.67
C ALA A 81 -2.05 -5.27 15.63
N ILE A 82 -3.36 -5.31 15.91
CA ILE A 82 -3.98 -6.32 16.78
C ILE A 82 -4.90 -7.27 16.01
N GLY A 83 -5.16 -7.03 14.73
CA GLY A 83 -5.99 -7.87 13.87
C GLY A 83 -5.27 -9.15 13.42
N ASP A 84 -6.03 -10.22 13.21
CA ASP A 84 -5.53 -11.50 12.71
C ASP A 84 -5.12 -11.43 11.23
N ILE A 85 -5.68 -10.45 10.52
CA ILE A 85 -5.37 -10.15 9.11
C ILE A 85 -4.76 -8.76 9.05
N ILE A 86 -3.61 -8.67 8.41
CA ILE A 86 -2.92 -7.43 8.08
C ILE A 86 -3.24 -7.08 6.63
N VAL A 87 -3.73 -5.87 6.40
CA VAL A 87 -3.90 -5.29 5.06
C VAL A 87 -2.91 -4.13 4.92
N LEU A 88 -1.87 -4.34 4.11
CA LEU A 88 -0.96 -3.27 3.71
C LEU A 88 -1.60 -2.48 2.58
N GLN A 89 -1.61 -1.16 2.68
CA GLN A 89 -2.24 -0.31 1.67
C GLN A 89 -1.50 1.02 1.53
N ASN A 90 -1.48 1.56 0.31
CA ASN A 90 -1.03 2.93 0.09
C ASN A 90 -2.13 3.93 0.51
N PRO A 91 -1.77 5.10 1.06
CA PRO A 91 -2.74 6.05 1.60
C PRO A 91 -3.66 6.66 0.53
N GLU A 92 -3.27 6.65 -0.73
CA GLU A 92 -4.05 7.13 -1.88
C GLU A 92 -4.89 6.05 -2.58
N CYS A 93 -4.92 4.81 -2.06
CA CYS A 93 -5.68 3.72 -2.69
C CYS A 93 -7.13 3.70 -2.23
N ILE A 94 -8.05 4.03 -3.14
CA ILE A 94 -9.51 4.03 -2.91
C ILE A 94 -10.09 2.65 -3.18
N HIS A 95 -10.94 2.15 -2.29
CA HIS A 95 -11.68 0.92 -2.47
C HIS A 95 -12.83 1.11 -3.46
N VAL A 96 -12.76 0.41 -4.61
CA VAL A 96 -13.86 0.41 -5.59
C VAL A 96 -14.97 -0.57 -5.20
N HIS A 97 -14.59 -1.63 -4.48
CA HIS A 97 -15.46 -2.71 -4.03
C HIS A 97 -15.39 -2.85 -2.50
N ASP A 98 -16.15 -3.77 -1.94
CA ASP A 98 -16.07 -4.10 -0.50
C ASP A 98 -14.81 -4.94 -0.21
N VAL A 99 -13.66 -4.25 -0.20
CA VAL A 99 -12.34 -4.84 -0.05
C VAL A 99 -12.19 -5.57 1.29
N LEU A 100 -12.64 -4.96 2.40
CA LEU A 100 -12.43 -5.56 3.73
C LEU A 100 -13.25 -6.85 3.89
N LYS A 101 -14.49 -6.88 3.39
CA LYS A 101 -15.28 -8.10 3.35
C LYS A 101 -14.62 -9.20 2.51
N TYR A 102 -14.01 -8.82 1.39
CA TYR A 102 -13.28 -9.76 0.55
C TYR A 102 -12.04 -10.30 1.27
N MET A 103 -11.23 -9.44 1.88
CA MET A 103 -10.03 -9.84 2.63
C MET A 103 -10.38 -10.77 3.80
N ALA A 104 -11.42 -10.43 4.59
CA ALA A 104 -11.89 -11.26 5.69
C ALA A 104 -12.28 -12.69 5.27
N LYS A 105 -12.80 -12.85 4.04
CA LYS A 105 -13.23 -14.15 3.51
C LYS A 105 -12.12 -14.97 2.86
N THR A 106 -11.06 -14.32 2.37
CA THR A 106 -10.12 -14.96 1.46
C THR A 106 -8.71 -15.11 2.01
N VAL A 107 -8.27 -14.19 2.90
CA VAL A 107 -6.94 -14.27 3.52
C VAL A 107 -6.91 -15.38 4.56
N ASN A 108 -5.88 -16.23 4.48
CA ASN A 108 -5.61 -17.32 5.41
C ASN A 108 -4.11 -17.65 5.45
N ASP A 109 -3.69 -18.56 6.33
CA ASP A 109 -2.28 -18.93 6.55
C ASP A 109 -1.57 -19.54 5.33
N LYS A 110 -2.28 -19.87 4.27
CA LYS A 110 -1.71 -20.50 3.06
C LYS A 110 -1.51 -19.53 1.91
N ASN A 111 -1.90 -18.24 2.06
CA ASN A 111 -1.89 -17.31 0.95
C ASN A 111 -1.41 -15.90 1.31
N TYR A 112 -0.98 -15.20 0.26
CA TYR A 112 -0.80 -13.76 0.19
C TYR A 112 -1.65 -13.23 -0.95
N ILE A 113 -2.58 -12.32 -0.65
CA ILE A 113 -3.55 -11.82 -1.63
C ILE A 113 -3.28 -10.34 -1.87
N THR A 114 -3.02 -9.99 -3.13
CA THR A 114 -3.00 -8.60 -3.56
C THR A 114 -4.23 -8.31 -4.41
N LEU A 115 -4.68 -7.07 -4.39
CA LEU A 115 -5.77 -6.63 -5.25
C LEU A 115 -5.24 -6.00 -6.53
N SER A 116 -6.05 -6.06 -7.59
CA SER A 116 -5.76 -5.25 -8.75
C SER A 116 -5.83 -3.77 -8.37
N ALA A 117 -4.79 -3.02 -8.76
CA ALA A 117 -4.63 -1.60 -8.47
C ALA A 117 -4.51 -0.83 -9.79
N TYR A 118 -5.49 0.02 -10.05
CA TYR A 118 -5.55 0.83 -11.25
C TYR A 118 -5.11 2.26 -10.95
N SER A 119 -4.10 2.72 -11.65
CA SER A 119 -3.61 4.10 -11.55
C SER A 119 -4.42 5.01 -12.46
N VAL A 120 -4.74 6.19 -11.98
CA VAL A 120 -5.41 7.25 -12.73
C VAL A 120 -4.53 8.52 -12.73
N ASP A 121 -4.76 9.39 -13.72
CA ASP A 121 -4.04 10.66 -13.84
C ASP A 121 -4.59 11.75 -12.89
N GLU A 122 -3.99 12.93 -12.95
CA GLU A 122 -4.36 14.07 -12.13
C GLU A 122 -5.79 14.57 -12.43
N MET A 123 -6.21 14.54 -13.69
CA MET A 123 -7.54 14.99 -14.11
C MET A 123 -8.61 14.07 -13.51
N ILE A 124 -8.45 12.77 -13.66
CA ILE A 124 -9.39 11.78 -13.10
C ILE A 124 -9.39 11.88 -11.57
N THR A 125 -8.21 12.03 -10.95
CA THR A 125 -8.09 12.17 -9.48
C THR A 125 -8.90 13.35 -8.95
N LYS A 126 -8.93 14.48 -9.64
CA LYS A 126 -9.73 15.65 -9.25
C LYS A 126 -11.25 15.40 -9.27
N HIS A 127 -11.72 14.46 -10.09
CA HIS A 127 -13.16 14.11 -10.19
C HIS A 127 -13.57 12.96 -9.24
N ILE A 128 -12.63 12.28 -8.61
CA ILE A 128 -12.94 11.16 -7.69
C ILE A 128 -13.88 11.57 -6.55
N PRO A 129 -13.74 12.73 -5.88
CA PRO A 129 -14.65 13.14 -4.82
C PRO A 129 -16.12 13.12 -5.26
N ASP A 130 -16.41 13.62 -6.47
CA ASP A 130 -17.77 13.63 -7.03
C ASP A 130 -18.26 12.21 -7.27
N LEU A 131 -17.44 11.34 -7.88
CA LEU A 131 -17.77 9.94 -8.14
C LEU A 131 -18.04 9.14 -6.87
N VAL A 132 -17.25 9.40 -5.80
CA VAL A 132 -17.43 8.77 -4.49
C VAL A 132 -18.73 9.24 -3.84
N ASN A 133 -19.01 10.55 -3.87
CA ASN A 133 -20.18 11.15 -3.24
C ASN A 133 -21.50 10.67 -3.88
N VAL A 134 -21.56 10.58 -5.22
CA VAL A 134 -22.76 10.12 -5.93
C VAL A 134 -22.84 8.59 -6.08
N GLY A 135 -21.88 7.83 -5.55
CA GLY A 135 -21.89 6.37 -5.59
C GLY A 135 -21.59 5.74 -6.97
N ASN A 136 -21.08 6.52 -7.93
CA ASN A 136 -20.83 6.08 -9.31
C ASN A 136 -19.40 5.57 -9.57
N LEU A 137 -18.56 5.50 -8.55
CA LEU A 137 -17.16 5.10 -8.69
C LEU A 137 -16.97 3.74 -9.40
N LEU A 138 -17.79 2.73 -9.04
CA LEU A 138 -17.73 1.41 -9.67
C LEU A 138 -18.12 1.44 -11.15
N THR A 139 -19.15 2.20 -11.50
CA THR A 139 -19.59 2.36 -12.90
C THR A 139 -18.51 3.02 -13.72
N TYR A 140 -17.94 4.10 -13.22
CA TYR A 140 -16.83 4.80 -13.86
C TYR A 140 -15.60 3.88 -14.02
N PHE A 141 -15.23 3.15 -12.98
CA PHE A 141 -14.10 2.22 -12.99
C PHE A 141 -14.19 1.19 -14.13
N LYS A 142 -15.39 0.68 -14.42
CA LYS A 142 -15.61 -0.28 -15.51
C LYS A 142 -15.40 0.29 -16.92
N LEU A 143 -15.40 1.60 -17.06
CA LEU A 143 -15.17 2.30 -18.33
C LEU A 143 -13.70 2.61 -18.58
N LEU A 144 -12.81 2.43 -17.58
CA LEU A 144 -11.38 2.71 -17.72
C LEU A 144 -10.71 1.72 -18.68
N PRO A 145 -9.73 2.18 -19.49
CA PRO A 145 -9.03 1.34 -20.45
C PRO A 145 -8.30 0.18 -19.76
N GLN A 146 -8.41 -1.03 -20.31
CA GLN A 146 -7.79 -2.23 -19.78
C GLN A 146 -6.38 -2.39 -20.36
N GLN A 147 -5.38 -1.78 -19.73
CA GLN A 147 -4.01 -1.71 -20.23
C GLN A 147 -2.96 -1.70 -19.12
N TYR A 148 -1.71 -2.00 -19.44
CA TYR A 148 -0.57 -1.67 -18.60
C TYR A 148 -0.48 -0.14 -18.44
N VAL A 149 0.00 0.31 -17.28
CA VAL A 149 0.07 1.74 -16.99
C VAL A 149 0.94 2.50 -18.00
N THR A 150 0.32 3.50 -18.63
CA THR A 150 0.96 4.46 -19.55
C THR A 150 0.50 5.85 -19.16
N ASN A 151 1.41 6.81 -19.06
CA ASN A 151 1.09 8.19 -18.65
C ASN A 151 0.17 8.26 -17.40
N TYR A 152 0.48 7.46 -16.39
CA TYR A 152 -0.25 7.31 -15.13
C TYR A 152 -1.62 6.61 -15.21
N VAL A 153 -2.14 6.25 -16.37
CA VAL A 153 -3.42 5.55 -16.53
C VAL A 153 -3.20 4.09 -16.88
N GLY A 154 -3.75 3.18 -16.09
CA GLY A 154 -3.64 1.73 -16.30
C GLY A 154 -3.31 0.94 -15.03
N TRP A 155 -3.07 -0.35 -15.19
CA TRP A 155 -2.83 -1.27 -14.11
C TRP A 155 -1.41 -1.16 -13.55
N TYR A 156 -1.28 -0.86 -12.27
CA TYR A 156 -0.04 -1.01 -11.48
C TYR A 156 0.12 -2.43 -10.92
N ASN A 157 -1.00 -3.10 -10.59
CA ASN A 157 -1.03 -4.49 -10.19
C ASN A 157 -2.27 -5.15 -10.82
N HIS A 158 -2.09 -6.21 -11.60
CA HIS A 158 -3.16 -6.96 -12.24
C HIS A 158 -2.66 -8.32 -12.71
N SER A 159 -3.48 -9.37 -12.61
CA SER A 159 -3.04 -10.75 -12.92
C SER A 159 -2.56 -10.97 -14.36
N VAL A 160 -3.03 -10.14 -15.30
CA VAL A 160 -2.65 -10.22 -16.73
C VAL A 160 -1.72 -9.08 -17.13
N TYR A 161 -2.08 -7.84 -16.81
CA TYR A 161 -1.37 -6.66 -17.33
C TYR A 161 -0.11 -6.31 -16.52
N ALA A 162 -0.09 -6.53 -15.20
CA ALA A 162 1.01 -6.13 -14.31
C ALA A 162 1.08 -7.05 -13.07
N PRO A 163 1.59 -8.30 -13.19
CA PRO A 163 1.59 -9.26 -12.07
C PRO A 163 2.73 -9.00 -11.08
N THR A 164 2.76 -7.82 -10.46
CA THR A 164 3.83 -7.39 -9.55
C THR A 164 3.69 -7.96 -8.14
N HIS A 165 2.46 -8.20 -7.66
CA HIS A 165 2.13 -8.56 -6.29
C HIS A 165 2.53 -7.52 -5.23
N PHE A 166 2.73 -6.26 -5.62
CA PHE A 166 3.07 -5.20 -4.68
C PHE A 166 1.89 -4.81 -3.79
N HIS A 167 2.18 -4.21 -2.65
CA HIS A 167 1.21 -3.94 -1.60
C HIS A 167 0.39 -2.63 -1.78
N PHE A 168 0.01 -2.28 -3.03
CA PHE A 168 -0.97 -1.20 -3.24
C PHE A 168 -2.24 -1.40 -2.40
N CYS A 169 -2.70 -2.64 -2.29
CA CYS A 169 -3.62 -3.15 -1.28
C CYS A 169 -3.44 -4.67 -1.22
N ALA A 170 -2.87 -5.16 -0.12
CA ALA A 170 -2.47 -6.57 0.00
C ALA A 170 -2.81 -7.12 1.39
N GLY A 171 -3.32 -8.35 1.44
CA GLY A 171 -3.70 -9.05 2.67
C GLY A 171 -2.82 -10.26 2.96
N ILE A 172 -2.43 -10.40 4.23
CA ILE A 172 -1.68 -11.52 4.79
C ILE A 172 -2.14 -11.75 6.23
N THR A 173 -2.06 -12.98 6.76
CA THR A 173 -2.33 -13.19 8.18
C THR A 173 -1.24 -12.57 9.05
N LYS A 174 -1.62 -12.10 10.24
CA LYS A 174 -0.65 -11.57 11.21
C LYS A 174 0.43 -12.61 11.55
N LYS A 175 0.06 -13.88 11.68
CA LYS A 175 0.98 -15.00 11.89
C LYS A 175 2.09 -15.04 10.81
N ASN A 176 1.73 -14.96 9.53
CA ASN A 176 2.71 -14.97 8.45
C ASN A 176 3.52 -13.65 8.41
N MET A 177 2.90 -12.51 8.72
CA MET A 177 3.60 -11.24 8.85
C MET A 177 4.63 -11.27 9.97
N ASP A 178 4.31 -11.90 11.11
CA ASP A 178 5.23 -12.06 12.24
C ASP A 178 6.42 -13.00 11.89
N ILE A 179 6.18 -14.06 11.11
CA ILE A 179 7.25 -14.94 10.57
C ILE A 179 8.16 -14.14 9.63
N LEU A 180 7.60 -13.30 8.77
CA LEU A 180 8.35 -12.43 7.85
C LEU A 180 9.05 -11.28 8.59
N LYS A 181 8.66 -10.95 9.84
CA LYS A 181 9.17 -9.83 10.63
C LYS A 181 8.96 -8.45 9.98
N GLY A 182 7.89 -8.31 9.18
CA GLY A 182 7.61 -7.09 8.44
C GLY A 182 8.54 -6.86 7.25
N PHE A 183 8.81 -5.60 6.92
CA PHE A 183 9.75 -5.19 5.87
C PHE A 183 11.19 -5.23 6.38
N ASP A 184 12.15 -5.45 5.47
CA ASP A 184 13.57 -5.38 5.78
C ASP A 184 14.04 -3.91 5.83
N GLU A 185 14.42 -3.44 7.02
CA GLU A 185 14.87 -2.07 7.23
C GLU A 185 16.29 -1.79 6.69
N SER A 186 17.00 -2.79 6.14
CA SER A 186 18.23 -2.54 5.39
C SER A 186 18.01 -1.72 4.12
N TYR A 187 16.74 -1.63 3.66
CA TYR A 187 16.30 -0.80 2.54
C TYR A 187 15.93 0.63 2.96
N ALA A 188 15.95 0.95 4.26
CA ALA A 188 15.40 2.19 4.81
C ALA A 188 16.04 3.48 4.28
N ASP A 189 17.33 3.46 4.03
CA ASP A 189 18.11 4.63 3.57
C ASP A 189 18.32 4.69 2.04
N GLY A 190 17.54 3.91 1.29
CA GLY A 190 17.47 3.91 -0.17
C GLY A 190 16.05 4.07 -0.69
N LEU A 191 15.82 3.99 -1.99
CA LEU A 191 14.51 4.13 -2.61
C LEU A 191 14.08 2.87 -3.35
N GLY A 192 12.80 2.46 -3.14
CA GLY A 192 12.19 1.30 -3.77
C GLY A 192 12.83 -0.02 -3.33
N TYR A 193 12.48 -1.09 -4.03
CA TYR A 193 12.90 -2.47 -3.78
C TYR A 193 12.45 -3.10 -2.47
N ASP A 194 11.93 -2.34 -1.51
CA ASP A 194 11.25 -2.86 -0.31
C ASP A 194 10.06 -3.75 -0.68
N ASP A 195 9.26 -3.34 -1.66
CA ASP A 195 8.17 -4.14 -2.25
C ASP A 195 8.67 -5.46 -2.85
N ALA A 196 9.70 -5.39 -3.70
CA ALA A 196 10.24 -6.54 -4.41
C ALA A 196 10.88 -7.55 -3.44
N GLU A 197 11.57 -7.04 -2.42
CA GLU A 197 12.17 -7.84 -1.35
C GLU A 197 11.11 -8.53 -0.50
N PHE A 198 10.09 -7.79 -0.08
CA PHE A 198 8.98 -8.35 0.70
C PHE A 198 8.26 -9.47 -0.08
N VAL A 199 7.92 -9.21 -1.35
CA VAL A 199 7.31 -10.22 -2.25
C VAL A 199 8.21 -11.45 -2.43
N TYR A 200 9.52 -11.24 -2.53
CA TYR A 200 10.50 -12.32 -2.62
C TYR A 200 10.47 -13.21 -1.36
N ARG A 201 10.45 -12.63 -0.15
CA ARG A 201 10.34 -13.40 1.10
C ARG A 201 8.99 -14.10 1.26
N VAL A 202 7.89 -13.47 0.88
CA VAL A 202 6.56 -14.09 0.83
C VAL A 202 6.59 -15.35 -0.05
N LYS A 203 7.22 -15.26 -1.22
CA LYS A 203 7.40 -16.41 -2.12
C LYS A 203 8.28 -17.50 -1.51
N LYS A 204 9.36 -17.12 -0.83
CA LYS A 204 10.25 -18.08 -0.12
C LYS A 204 9.55 -18.78 1.04
N LEU A 205 8.63 -18.11 1.72
CA LEU A 205 7.81 -18.70 2.78
C LEU A 205 6.81 -19.76 2.24
N GLY A 206 6.69 -19.86 0.91
CA GLY A 206 5.82 -20.88 0.26
C GLY A 206 4.35 -20.48 0.22
N LEU A 207 4.00 -19.23 0.47
CA LEU A 207 2.61 -18.77 0.40
C LEU A 207 2.12 -18.78 -1.05
N LYS A 208 0.87 -19.20 -1.24
CA LYS A 208 0.19 -19.11 -2.53
C LYS A 208 -0.13 -17.62 -2.81
N MET A 209 0.62 -17.04 -3.72
CA MET A 209 0.42 -15.65 -4.13
C MET A 209 -0.71 -15.53 -5.14
N ARG A 210 -1.63 -14.59 -4.93
CA ARG A 210 -2.78 -14.35 -5.81
C ARG A 210 -3.01 -12.86 -6.00
N ILE A 211 -3.26 -12.45 -7.24
CA ILE A 211 -3.83 -11.15 -7.55
C ILE A 211 -5.33 -11.35 -7.80
N SER A 212 -6.16 -10.67 -7.03
CA SER A 212 -7.61 -10.69 -7.25
C SER A 212 -8.01 -9.55 -8.18
N ASN A 213 -8.64 -9.92 -9.32
CA ASN A 213 -9.30 -8.95 -10.18
C ASN A 213 -10.81 -8.83 -9.88
N LYS A 214 -11.32 -9.58 -8.88
CA LYS A 214 -12.72 -9.51 -8.44
C LYS A 214 -13.03 -8.26 -7.62
N VAL A 215 -12.03 -7.76 -6.92
CA VAL A 215 -12.04 -6.54 -6.14
C VAL A 215 -10.81 -5.72 -6.48
N SER A 216 -10.98 -4.42 -6.60
CA SER A 216 -9.95 -3.53 -7.09
C SER A 216 -9.86 -2.27 -6.23
N VAL A 217 -8.70 -1.62 -6.29
CA VAL A 217 -8.48 -0.29 -5.77
C VAL A 217 -8.09 0.67 -6.89
N ILE A 218 -8.40 1.95 -6.75
CA ILE A 218 -7.90 3.02 -7.60
C ILE A 218 -6.75 3.70 -6.85
N HIS A 219 -5.60 3.76 -7.48
CA HIS A 219 -4.46 4.55 -7.03
C HIS A 219 -4.58 5.96 -7.60
N GLN A 220 -4.89 6.92 -6.74
CA GLN A 220 -5.01 8.33 -7.09
C GLN A 220 -3.64 8.89 -7.50
N TRP A 221 -3.64 9.82 -8.46
CA TRP A 221 -2.43 10.50 -8.88
C TRP A 221 -1.86 11.38 -7.76
N HIS A 222 -0.55 11.35 -7.63
CA HIS A 222 0.23 12.28 -6.81
C HIS A 222 1.62 12.52 -7.43
N PRO A 223 2.28 13.64 -7.12
CA PRO A 223 3.65 13.88 -7.56
C PRO A 223 4.57 12.73 -7.14
N LYS A 224 5.40 12.26 -8.07
CA LYS A 224 6.36 11.17 -7.75
C LYS A 224 7.56 11.71 -7.00
N VAL A 225 8.12 10.91 -6.09
CA VAL A 225 9.27 11.25 -5.24
C VAL A 225 10.49 11.71 -6.05
N TYR A 226 10.74 11.14 -7.23
CA TYR A 226 11.86 11.55 -8.08
C TYR A 226 11.72 12.99 -8.65
N ASN A 227 10.50 13.55 -8.70
CA ASN A 227 10.28 14.95 -9.07
C ASN A 227 10.67 15.91 -7.93
N VAL A 228 10.74 15.41 -6.70
CA VAL A 228 11.08 16.18 -5.49
C VAL A 228 12.58 16.10 -5.16
N HIS A 229 13.23 14.97 -5.47
CA HIS A 229 14.62 14.66 -5.11
C HIS A 229 15.50 14.40 -6.35
N LYS A 230 15.56 15.34 -7.31
CA LYS A 230 16.19 15.13 -8.62
C LYS A 230 17.63 14.60 -8.56
N ASP A 231 18.48 15.11 -7.65
CA ASP A 231 19.93 14.84 -7.67
C ASP A 231 20.36 13.57 -6.91
N GLY A 232 19.58 13.13 -5.91
CA GLY A 232 19.88 11.94 -5.10
C GLY A 232 19.10 10.68 -5.47
N TYR A 233 17.98 10.81 -6.19
CA TYR A 233 17.04 9.73 -6.46
C TYR A 233 17.71 8.50 -7.12
N ARG A 234 18.49 8.73 -8.17
CA ARG A 234 19.13 7.64 -8.92
C ARG A 234 20.10 6.84 -8.06
N GLN A 235 20.87 7.49 -7.21
CA GLN A 235 21.85 6.83 -6.33
C GLN A 235 21.14 5.99 -5.28
N LEU A 236 20.10 6.54 -4.64
CA LEU A 236 19.29 5.84 -3.63
C LEU A 236 18.55 4.62 -4.24
N TYR A 237 18.02 4.75 -5.45
CA TYR A 237 17.40 3.65 -6.18
C TYR A 237 18.40 2.57 -6.56
N VAL A 238 19.57 2.94 -7.09
CA VAL A 238 20.64 2.00 -7.45
C VAL A 238 21.16 1.27 -6.20
N LYS A 239 21.25 1.95 -5.06
CA LYS A 239 21.63 1.34 -3.77
C LYS A 239 20.71 0.17 -3.43
N ASN A 240 19.42 0.38 -3.37
CA ASN A 240 18.45 -0.66 -3.02
C ASN A 240 18.36 -1.75 -4.10
N ARG A 241 18.49 -1.39 -5.38
CA ARG A 241 18.58 -2.38 -6.46
C ARG A 241 19.75 -3.35 -6.26
N ASN A 242 20.94 -2.81 -6.02
CA ASN A 242 22.15 -3.62 -5.84
C ASN A 242 22.05 -4.51 -4.59
N LEU A 243 21.43 -4.00 -3.51
CA LEU A 243 21.15 -4.78 -2.31
C LEU A 243 20.23 -5.97 -2.64
N PHE A 244 19.12 -5.71 -3.34
CA PHE A 244 18.16 -6.76 -3.72
C PHE A 244 18.77 -7.82 -4.64
N GLU A 245 19.53 -7.39 -5.67
CA GLU A 245 20.21 -8.32 -6.58
C GLU A 245 21.20 -9.23 -5.85
N ARG A 246 21.92 -8.70 -4.85
CA ARG A 246 22.83 -9.49 -3.99
C ARG A 246 22.06 -10.51 -3.16
N VAL A 247 20.98 -10.11 -2.47
CA VAL A 247 20.13 -11.00 -1.66
C VAL A 247 19.57 -12.15 -2.52
N VAL A 248 19.11 -11.86 -3.74
CA VAL A 248 18.59 -12.90 -4.65
C VAL A 248 19.69 -13.84 -5.11
N LYS A 249 20.92 -13.35 -5.38
CA LYS A 249 22.07 -14.16 -5.82
C LYS A 249 22.58 -15.10 -4.71
N GLU A 250 22.76 -14.58 -3.50
CA GLU A 250 23.21 -15.36 -2.34
C GLU A 250 22.26 -16.52 -2.05
N ASN A 251 20.96 -16.25 -2.04
CA ASN A 251 19.94 -17.29 -1.81
C ASN A 251 19.78 -18.33 -2.95
N LYS A 252 20.30 -18.07 -4.15
CA LYS A 252 20.37 -19.09 -5.22
C LYS A 252 21.55 -20.03 -5.00
N ASN A 253 22.66 -19.52 -4.51
CA ASN A 253 23.87 -20.30 -4.26
C ASN A 253 23.72 -21.27 -3.08
N GLU A 254 22.88 -20.95 -2.09
CA GLU A 254 22.58 -21.83 -0.95
C GLU A 254 21.69 -23.05 -1.32
N LYS A 255 21.13 -23.09 -2.52
CA LYS A 255 20.27 -24.19 -3.01
C LYS A 255 20.97 -25.16 -3.98
N ASN A 256 22.20 -24.86 -4.34
CA ASN A 256 23.07 -25.75 -5.14
C ASN A 256 24.13 -26.40 -4.24
#